data_8e968a381774885c7f03f28f750a06bd
#
_entry.id   8e968a381774885c7f03f28f750a06bd
#
_cell.length_a   1.000
_cell.length_b   1.000
_cell.length_c   1.000
_cell.angle_alpha   90.00
_cell.angle_beta   90.00
_cell.angle_gamma   90.00
#
_symmetry.space_group_name_H-M   'P 1'
#
loop_
_entity.id
_entity.type
_entity.pdbx_description
1 polymer ?
#
loop_
_entity_poly.entity_id
_entity_poly.type
_entity_poly.pdbx_seq_one_letter_code
_entity_poly.pdbx_strand_id
1 'polypeptide(L)'
;MLHLTGREGQTVTLVAMDSTKPDLAEGEIGRERYSWIRQQFSAPADLRIFALHHHLVPVPGTGRERNTVWDSGDVLALLSDVGVNVVLSGHKHVPFVWLLNNVLVVNSGTVSSHRLRGYVRPSYNLLEITRERIVVTLRYPGTGERHAADLDRREMRLYPNPDLAGMFAKSAWHA
;
A
#
# COMPACT_ATOMS: atom_id res chain seq x y z
N MET A 1 14.71 1.97 9.02
CA MET A 1 13.85 3.11 9.39
C MET A 1 14.48 4.41 8.90
N LEU A 2 13.66 5.33 8.41
CA LEU A 2 14.07 6.67 7.97
C LEU A 2 13.18 7.72 8.65
N HIS A 3 13.79 8.83 9.08
CA HIS A 3 13.10 10.04 9.51
C HIS A 3 13.29 11.09 8.43
N LEU A 4 12.19 11.64 7.94
CA LEU A 4 12.17 12.60 6.84
C LEU A 4 11.39 13.84 7.28
N THR A 5 11.66 14.96 6.62
CA THR A 5 10.89 16.20 6.79
C THR A 5 10.18 16.51 5.48
N GLY A 6 8.88 16.65 5.53
CA GLY A 6 8.05 17.06 4.40
C GLY A 6 8.21 18.54 4.07
N ARG A 7 7.66 18.98 2.93
CA ARG A 7 7.77 20.37 2.45
C ARG A 7 7.20 21.41 3.43
N GLU A 8 6.17 21.05 4.20
CA GLU A 8 5.52 21.91 5.19
C GLU A 8 6.06 21.68 6.61
N GLY A 9 7.27 21.14 6.73
CA GLY A 9 7.88 20.83 8.03
C GLY A 9 7.25 19.63 8.73
N GLN A 10 6.46 18.82 8.04
CA GLN A 10 5.87 17.61 8.60
C GLN A 10 6.95 16.59 8.93
N THR A 11 6.87 15.99 10.11
CA THR A 11 7.73 14.89 10.51
C THR A 11 7.18 13.57 9.95
N VAL A 12 8.03 12.81 9.25
CA VAL A 12 7.67 11.55 8.62
C VAL A 12 8.55 10.43 9.16
N THR A 13 7.94 9.37 9.67
CA THR A 13 8.64 8.12 9.99
C THR A 13 8.28 7.07 8.95
N LEU A 14 9.28 6.57 8.22
CA LEU A 14 9.14 5.48 7.27
C LEU A 14 9.92 4.25 7.77
N VAL A 15 9.21 3.14 7.90
CA VAL A 15 9.78 1.82 8.22
C VAL A 15 9.60 0.92 7.02
N ALA A 16 10.70 0.44 6.45
CA ALA A 16 10.71 -0.58 5.42
C ALA A 16 11.10 -1.93 6.03
N MET A 17 10.30 -2.96 5.74
CA MET A 17 10.48 -4.31 6.26
C MET A 17 10.59 -5.32 5.11
N ASP A 18 11.57 -6.20 5.21
CA ASP A 18 11.63 -7.35 4.33
C ASP A 18 10.57 -8.37 4.75
N SER A 19 9.69 -8.69 3.81
CA SER A 19 8.63 -9.69 3.96
C SER A 19 8.89 -10.96 3.16
N THR A 20 10.08 -11.10 2.56
CA THR A 20 10.43 -12.27 1.75
C THR A 20 10.83 -13.46 2.62
N LYS A 21 10.59 -14.67 2.13
CA LYS A 21 11.05 -15.93 2.70
C LYS A 21 11.84 -16.68 1.63
N PRO A 22 12.95 -17.34 1.98
CA PRO A 22 13.68 -18.17 1.03
C PRO A 22 12.75 -19.22 0.39
N ASP A 23 12.84 -19.35 -0.93
CA ASP A 23 12.14 -20.36 -1.73
C ASP A 23 10.60 -20.36 -1.67
N LEU A 24 9.99 -19.31 -1.10
CA LEU A 24 8.56 -19.15 -1.01
C LEU A 24 8.08 -17.88 -1.75
N ALA A 25 6.88 -17.97 -2.31
CA ALA A 25 6.22 -16.84 -2.94
C ALA A 25 5.33 -16.04 -1.96
N GLU A 26 5.10 -16.60 -0.78
CA GLU A 26 4.39 -15.96 0.32
C GLU A 26 5.36 -15.10 1.15
N GLY A 27 4.81 -14.01 1.70
CA GLY A 27 5.53 -13.15 2.63
C GLY A 27 5.25 -13.50 4.09
N GLU A 28 6.10 -13.06 4.97
CA GLU A 28 5.89 -13.08 6.42
C GLU A 28 6.65 -11.94 7.07
N ILE A 29 6.06 -11.29 8.07
CA ILE A 29 6.77 -10.35 8.93
C ILE A 29 7.39 -11.09 10.12
N GLY A 30 6.62 -11.96 10.76
CA GLY A 30 7.03 -12.75 11.93
C GLY A 30 6.79 -12.00 13.24
N ARG A 31 6.21 -12.70 14.22
CA ARG A 31 5.84 -12.14 15.53
C ARG A 31 7.02 -11.63 16.33
N GLU A 32 8.20 -12.18 16.12
CA GLU A 32 9.45 -11.74 16.75
C GLU A 32 9.84 -10.31 16.39
N ARG A 33 9.32 -9.77 15.27
CA ARG A 33 9.59 -8.40 14.80
C ARG A 33 8.56 -7.38 15.27
N TYR A 34 7.45 -7.80 15.87
CA TYR A 34 6.35 -6.88 16.23
C TYR A 34 6.77 -5.88 17.31
N SER A 35 7.53 -6.30 18.31
CA SER A 35 8.05 -5.39 19.35
C SER A 35 8.99 -4.33 18.76
N TRP A 36 9.84 -4.74 17.81
CA TRP A 36 10.71 -3.81 17.10
C TRP A 36 9.89 -2.81 16.27
N ILE A 37 8.86 -3.26 15.54
CA ILE A 37 7.99 -2.36 14.76
C ILE A 37 7.31 -1.34 15.68
N ARG A 38 6.76 -1.75 16.84
CA ARG A 38 6.18 -0.85 17.82
C ARG A 38 7.20 0.20 18.29
N GLN A 39 8.42 -0.20 18.55
CA GLN A 39 9.49 0.70 18.95
C GLN A 39 9.80 1.75 17.88
N GLN A 40 9.82 1.36 16.58
CA GLN A 40 10.11 2.30 15.49
C GLN A 40 9.05 3.40 15.36
N PHE A 41 7.81 3.12 15.73
CA PHE A 41 6.70 4.07 15.66
C PHE A 41 6.36 4.71 17.02
N SER A 42 7.18 4.53 18.05
CA SER A 42 6.94 5.08 19.39
C SER A 42 7.12 6.61 19.46
N ALA A 43 8.01 7.18 18.65
CA ALA A 43 8.21 8.62 18.58
C ALA A 43 7.04 9.33 17.89
N PRO A 44 6.66 10.55 18.32
CA PRO A 44 5.67 11.35 17.62
C PRO A 44 6.09 11.63 16.16
N ALA A 45 5.13 11.51 15.24
CA ALA A 45 5.31 11.88 13.85
C ALA A 45 3.96 12.29 13.24
N ASP A 46 3.97 13.28 12.33
CA ASP A 46 2.78 13.72 11.59
C ASP A 46 2.31 12.67 10.57
N LEU A 47 3.25 11.86 10.08
CA LEU A 47 3.00 10.80 9.11
C LEU A 47 3.84 9.57 9.42
N ARG A 48 3.20 8.42 9.53
CA ARG A 48 3.83 7.12 9.72
C ARG A 48 3.55 6.25 8.51
N ILE A 49 4.62 5.78 7.86
CA ILE A 49 4.56 4.95 6.65
C ILE A 49 5.24 3.61 6.93
N PHE A 50 4.57 2.52 6.61
CA PHE A 50 5.15 1.17 6.61
C PHE A 50 5.24 0.65 5.18
N ALA A 51 6.39 0.16 4.77
CA ALA A 51 6.62 -0.36 3.42
C ALA A 51 7.10 -1.81 3.48
N LEU A 52 6.56 -2.65 2.60
CA LEU A 52 6.96 -4.04 2.45
C LEU A 52 6.74 -4.50 1.00
N HIS A 53 7.33 -5.64 0.61
CA HIS A 53 7.16 -6.16 -0.75
C HIS A 53 5.78 -6.80 -0.95
N HIS A 54 5.41 -7.76 -0.09
CA HIS A 54 4.15 -8.50 -0.23
C HIS A 54 2.95 -7.68 0.27
N HIS A 55 1.80 -7.90 -0.33
CA HIS A 55 0.56 -7.22 0.06
C HIS A 55 -0.03 -7.85 1.34
N LEU A 56 -0.61 -7.00 2.19
CA LEU A 56 -1.32 -7.43 3.41
C LEU A 56 -2.76 -7.85 3.11
N VAL A 57 -3.33 -7.34 2.03
CA VAL A 57 -4.74 -7.55 1.67
C VAL A 57 -4.80 -8.11 0.26
N PRO A 58 -5.61 -9.17 0.02
CA PRO A 58 -5.81 -9.70 -1.32
C PRO A 58 -6.22 -8.63 -2.33
N VAL A 59 -5.57 -8.60 -3.49
CA VAL A 59 -5.88 -7.65 -4.56
C VAL A 59 -6.92 -8.26 -5.48
N PRO A 60 -8.12 -7.67 -5.65
CA PRO A 60 -9.17 -8.21 -6.49
C PRO A 60 -8.71 -8.50 -7.91
N GLY A 61 -9.18 -9.60 -8.49
CA GLY A 61 -8.86 -10.01 -9.85
C GLY A 61 -7.47 -10.62 -10.08
N THR A 62 -6.68 -10.84 -9.00
CA THR A 62 -5.33 -11.41 -9.14
C THR A 62 -5.26 -12.92 -8.95
N GLY A 63 -6.40 -13.60 -8.79
CA GLY A 63 -6.52 -15.03 -8.65
C GLY A 63 -6.43 -15.51 -7.20
N ARG A 64 -6.09 -16.80 -7.01
CA ARG A 64 -6.00 -17.39 -5.67
C ARG A 64 -4.93 -16.72 -4.82
N GLU A 65 -5.33 -16.27 -3.63
CA GLU A 65 -4.51 -15.47 -2.73
C GLU A 65 -3.62 -16.33 -1.82
N ARG A 66 -2.61 -16.95 -2.41
CA ARG A 66 -1.60 -17.68 -1.64
C ARG A 66 -0.35 -16.86 -1.33
N ASN A 67 -0.23 -15.67 -1.92
CA ASN A 67 1.01 -14.89 -1.90
C ASN A 67 0.87 -13.60 -1.07
N THR A 68 -0.07 -13.56 -0.12
CA THR A 68 -0.14 -12.51 0.90
C THR A 68 0.92 -12.72 1.98
N VAL A 69 1.10 -11.75 2.83
CA VAL A 69 1.83 -11.92 4.09
C VAL A 69 1.05 -12.91 4.99
N TRP A 70 1.70 -13.95 5.48
CA TRP A 70 1.07 -15.03 6.25
C TRP A 70 0.39 -14.53 7.52
N ASP A 71 1.05 -13.64 8.24
CA ASP A 71 0.56 -13.00 9.45
C ASP A 71 -0.08 -11.62 9.18
N SER A 72 -0.65 -11.43 7.98
CA SER A 72 -1.16 -10.14 7.50
C SER A 72 -2.22 -9.51 8.40
N GLY A 73 -3.12 -10.31 8.99
CA GLY A 73 -4.14 -9.83 9.92
C GLY A 73 -3.52 -9.25 11.21
N ASP A 74 -2.57 -9.99 11.81
CA ASP A 74 -1.85 -9.54 13.01
C ASP A 74 -1.01 -8.28 12.70
N VAL A 75 -0.35 -8.26 11.54
CA VAL A 75 0.43 -7.09 11.09
C VAL A 75 -0.46 -5.88 10.87
N LEU A 76 -1.61 -6.03 10.21
CA LEU A 76 -2.54 -4.91 9.98
C LEU A 76 -3.09 -4.35 11.30
N ALA A 77 -3.44 -5.22 12.25
CA ALA A 77 -3.85 -4.81 13.59
C ALA A 77 -2.73 -4.06 14.31
N LEU A 78 -1.50 -4.59 14.29
CA LEU A 78 -0.32 -3.95 14.85
C LEU A 78 -0.09 -2.54 14.27
N LEU A 79 -0.14 -2.41 12.93
CA LEU A 79 0.09 -1.14 12.25
C LEU A 79 -1.00 -0.11 12.56
N SER A 80 -2.26 -0.55 12.69
CA SER A 80 -3.36 0.29 13.15
C SER A 80 -3.13 0.77 14.59
N ASP A 81 -2.77 -0.12 15.51
CA ASP A 81 -2.51 0.19 16.92
C ASP A 81 -1.39 1.22 17.11
N VAL A 82 -0.32 1.15 16.32
CA VAL A 82 0.80 2.10 16.40
C VAL A 82 0.57 3.36 15.56
N GLY A 83 -0.63 3.52 14.98
CA GLY A 83 -1.04 4.71 14.26
C GLY A 83 -0.33 4.90 12.92
N VAL A 84 -0.01 3.82 12.20
CA VAL A 84 0.47 3.91 10.81
C VAL A 84 -0.62 4.50 9.94
N ASN A 85 -0.28 5.51 9.15
CA ASN A 85 -1.22 6.18 8.25
C ASN A 85 -1.27 5.51 6.87
N VAL A 86 -0.11 5.06 6.37
CA VAL A 86 0.02 4.50 5.02
C VAL A 86 0.84 3.23 5.03
N VAL A 87 0.34 2.19 4.37
CA VAL A 87 1.09 0.98 4.03
C VAL A 87 1.35 0.98 2.53
N LEU A 88 2.61 0.82 2.15
CA LEU A 88 3.05 0.69 0.76
C LEU A 88 3.43 -0.76 0.48
N SER A 89 2.84 -1.37 -0.54
CA SER A 89 3.12 -2.76 -0.93
C SER A 89 3.04 -2.97 -2.44
N GLY A 90 3.32 -4.19 -2.91
CA GLY A 90 3.35 -4.51 -4.33
C GLY A 90 3.11 -5.99 -4.61
N HIS A 91 4.12 -6.68 -5.19
CA HIS A 91 4.18 -8.12 -5.48
C HIS A 91 3.26 -8.61 -6.63
N LYS A 92 1.97 -8.27 -6.61
CA LYS A 92 1.01 -8.72 -7.64
C LYS A 92 1.06 -7.90 -8.94
N HIS A 93 1.79 -6.79 -8.94
CA HIS A 93 1.88 -5.86 -10.07
C HIS A 93 0.55 -5.23 -10.48
N VAL A 94 -0.42 -5.21 -9.56
CA VAL A 94 -1.73 -4.61 -9.75
C VAL A 94 -1.89 -3.46 -8.75
N PRO A 95 -2.04 -2.21 -9.22
CA PRO A 95 -2.26 -1.09 -8.33
C PRO A 95 -3.66 -1.20 -7.71
N PHE A 96 -3.74 -1.00 -6.41
CA PHE A 96 -4.99 -0.98 -5.67
C PHE A 96 -4.89 -0.13 -4.41
N VAL A 97 -6.00 0.43 -3.96
CA VAL A 97 -6.05 1.28 -2.76
C VAL A 97 -7.19 0.82 -1.86
N TRP A 98 -6.86 0.64 -0.59
CA TRP A 98 -7.80 0.29 0.47
C TRP A 98 -7.72 1.30 1.62
N LEU A 99 -8.83 1.53 2.29
CA LEU A 99 -8.83 2.14 3.63
C LEU A 99 -9.36 1.11 4.61
N LEU A 100 -8.50 0.63 5.50
CA LEU A 100 -8.81 -0.41 6.47
C LEU A 100 -8.31 0.01 7.85
N ASN A 101 -9.21 0.04 8.84
CA ASN A 101 -8.86 0.42 10.22
C ASN A 101 -8.06 1.73 10.31
N ASN A 102 -8.46 2.74 9.53
CA ASN A 102 -7.79 4.05 9.41
C ASN A 102 -6.37 3.98 8.80
N VAL A 103 -5.99 2.89 8.20
CA VAL A 103 -4.73 2.71 7.46
C VAL A 103 -5.02 2.72 5.97
N LEU A 104 -4.40 3.64 5.23
CA LEU A 104 -4.42 3.65 3.77
C LEU A 104 -3.44 2.60 3.24
N VAL A 105 -3.93 1.53 2.68
CA VAL A 105 -3.11 0.48 2.05
C VAL A 105 -3.03 0.74 0.55
N VAL A 106 -1.82 0.95 0.04
CA VAL A 106 -1.57 1.27 -1.37
C VAL A 106 -0.68 0.19 -1.98
N ASN A 107 -1.25 -0.60 -2.89
CA ASN A 107 -0.48 -1.54 -3.71
C ASN A 107 0.00 -0.85 -4.98
N SER A 108 1.26 -1.10 -5.35
CA SER A 108 1.83 -0.58 -6.59
C SER A 108 1.69 -1.57 -7.74
N GLY A 109 1.64 -1.03 -8.95
CA GLY A 109 1.88 -1.77 -10.18
C GLY A 109 3.38 -2.10 -10.36
N THR A 110 3.77 -2.33 -11.60
CA THR A 110 5.18 -2.46 -12.00
C THR A 110 5.46 -1.64 -13.24
N VAL A 111 6.67 -1.13 -13.36
CA VAL A 111 7.12 -0.36 -14.54
C VAL A 111 8.05 -1.16 -15.44
N SER A 112 8.69 -2.21 -14.94
CA SER A 112 9.76 -2.93 -15.62
C SER A 112 9.52 -4.43 -15.80
N SER A 113 8.52 -5.01 -15.15
CA SER A 113 8.22 -6.43 -15.28
C SER A 113 7.28 -6.71 -16.46
N HIS A 114 7.59 -7.73 -17.26
CA HIS A 114 6.66 -8.28 -18.25
C HIS A 114 5.57 -9.18 -17.65
N ARG A 115 5.66 -9.49 -16.35
CA ARG A 115 4.64 -10.28 -15.62
C ARG A 115 3.48 -9.40 -15.20
N LEU A 116 2.74 -8.91 -16.18
CA LEU A 116 1.51 -8.15 -15.95
C LEU A 116 0.37 -9.14 -15.68
N ARG A 117 -0.55 -8.76 -14.80
CA ARG A 117 -1.74 -9.55 -14.48
C ARG A 117 -2.97 -8.82 -15.03
N GLY A 118 -3.81 -9.57 -15.73
CA GLY A 118 -4.98 -8.99 -16.41
C GLY A 118 -4.57 -7.94 -17.46
N TYR A 119 -5.40 -6.94 -17.61
CA TYR A 119 -5.18 -5.83 -18.55
C TYR A 119 -4.49 -4.61 -17.91
N VAL A 120 -3.79 -4.82 -16.79
CA VAL A 120 -3.13 -3.72 -16.08
C VAL A 120 -1.88 -3.28 -16.84
N ARG A 121 -1.83 -2.00 -17.17
CA ARG A 121 -0.67 -1.39 -17.85
C ARG A 121 0.46 -1.16 -16.86
N PRO A 122 1.73 -1.16 -17.31
CA PRO A 122 2.85 -0.75 -16.47
C PRO A 122 2.60 0.61 -15.82
N SER A 123 2.75 0.68 -14.50
CA SER A 123 2.46 1.90 -13.74
C SER A 123 3.18 1.93 -12.40
N TYR A 124 3.28 3.13 -11.84
CA TYR A 124 3.68 3.36 -10.44
C TYR A 124 2.74 4.36 -9.79
N ASN A 125 2.73 4.38 -8.46
CA ASN A 125 1.92 5.34 -7.70
C ASN A 125 2.75 6.58 -7.36
N LEU A 126 2.15 7.74 -7.54
CA LEU A 126 2.58 9.00 -6.93
C LEU A 126 1.62 9.32 -5.79
N LEU A 127 2.16 9.57 -4.59
CA LEU A 127 1.39 10.00 -3.44
C LEU A 127 1.75 11.44 -3.11
N GLU A 128 0.77 12.33 -3.16
CA GLU A 128 0.88 13.69 -2.68
C GLU A 128 0.20 13.76 -1.32
N ILE A 129 0.99 14.05 -0.28
CA ILE A 129 0.54 13.96 1.11
C ILE A 129 0.63 15.34 1.76
N THR A 130 -0.51 15.83 2.18
CA THR A 130 -0.65 17.03 3.02
C THR A 130 -1.16 16.67 4.42
N ARG A 131 -1.36 17.67 5.27
CA ARG A 131 -1.98 17.43 6.59
C ARG A 131 -3.42 16.97 6.49
N GLU A 132 -4.15 17.43 5.47
CA GLU A 132 -5.58 17.19 5.28
C GLU A 132 -5.88 16.02 4.36
N ARG A 133 -5.01 15.75 3.37
CA ARG A 133 -5.33 14.82 2.28
C ARG A 133 -4.15 13.97 1.86
N ILE A 134 -4.44 12.77 1.35
CA ILE A 134 -3.51 11.94 0.57
C ILE A 134 -4.16 11.70 -0.79
N VAL A 135 -3.50 12.17 -1.84
CA VAL A 135 -3.91 11.95 -3.23
C VAL A 135 -3.03 10.86 -3.82
N VAL A 136 -3.65 9.82 -4.36
CA VAL A 136 -2.95 8.73 -5.05
C VAL A 136 -3.21 8.85 -6.54
N THR A 137 -2.13 8.98 -7.31
CA THR A 137 -2.17 9.08 -8.79
C THR A 137 -1.39 7.93 -9.41
N LEU A 138 -1.98 7.22 -10.35
CA LEU A 138 -1.28 6.24 -11.18
C LEU A 138 -0.57 6.97 -12.32
N ARG A 139 0.74 6.75 -12.41
CA ARG A 139 1.59 7.23 -13.51
C ARG A 139 1.90 6.07 -14.45
N TYR A 140 1.62 6.28 -15.73
CA TYR A 140 1.90 5.33 -16.81
C TYR A 140 3.10 5.84 -17.61
N PRO A 141 4.26 5.17 -17.59
CA PRO A 141 5.45 5.63 -18.30
C PRO A 141 5.17 5.93 -19.78
N GLY A 142 5.48 7.14 -20.21
CA GLY A 142 5.31 7.58 -21.59
C GLY A 142 3.86 7.81 -22.07
N THR A 143 2.84 7.61 -21.24
CA THR A 143 1.43 7.66 -21.69
C THR A 143 0.50 8.46 -20.78
N GLY A 144 1.01 9.13 -19.74
CA GLY A 144 0.24 10.01 -18.87
C GLY A 144 -0.05 9.46 -17.47
N GLU A 145 -1.09 9.97 -16.87
CA GLU A 145 -1.48 9.67 -15.49
C GLU A 145 -2.99 9.50 -15.36
N ARG A 146 -3.40 8.86 -14.27
CA ARG A 146 -4.79 8.73 -13.89
C ARG A 146 -4.93 8.88 -12.37
N HIS A 147 -5.81 9.74 -11.95
CA HIS A 147 -6.22 9.84 -10.54
C HIS A 147 -6.77 8.50 -10.06
N ALA A 148 -6.30 8.02 -8.91
CA ALA A 148 -6.73 6.74 -8.35
C ALA A 148 -7.68 6.91 -7.16
N ALA A 149 -7.31 7.73 -6.19
CA ALA A 149 -8.11 7.96 -5.00
C ALA A 149 -7.67 9.21 -4.24
N ASP A 150 -8.61 9.78 -3.49
CA ASP A 150 -8.38 10.79 -2.47
C ASP A 150 -8.73 10.21 -1.10
N LEU A 151 -7.87 10.41 -0.11
CA LEU A 151 -8.18 10.19 1.30
C LEU A 151 -8.31 11.55 2.00
N ASP A 152 -9.47 11.85 2.56
CA ASP A 152 -9.60 12.88 3.58
C ASP A 152 -9.05 12.33 4.91
N ARG A 153 -7.99 12.95 5.42
CA ARG A 153 -7.31 12.50 6.65
C ARG A 153 -8.03 12.91 7.92
N ARG A 154 -8.91 13.92 7.87
CA ARG A 154 -9.69 14.36 9.04
C ARG A 154 -10.89 13.46 9.24
N GLU A 155 -11.61 13.16 8.15
CA GLU A 155 -12.80 12.30 8.19
C GLU A 155 -12.43 10.82 8.08
N MET A 156 -11.18 10.49 7.75
CA MET A 156 -10.71 9.12 7.41
C MET A 156 -11.61 8.47 6.37
N ARG A 157 -11.91 9.22 5.31
CA ARG A 157 -12.80 8.81 4.24
C ARG A 157 -12.09 8.75 2.90
N LEU A 158 -12.15 7.57 2.26
CA LEU A 158 -11.57 7.31 0.95
C LEU A 158 -12.60 7.58 -0.15
N TYR A 159 -12.19 8.37 -1.13
CA TYR A 159 -12.94 8.65 -2.36
C TYR A 159 -12.21 8.01 -3.55
N PRO A 160 -12.52 6.75 -3.89
CA PRO A 160 -11.90 6.09 -5.03
C PRO A 160 -12.44 6.69 -6.34
N ASN A 161 -11.59 6.73 -7.36
CA ASN A 161 -12.05 7.06 -8.69
C ASN A 161 -12.99 5.93 -9.21
N PRO A 162 -14.25 6.22 -9.53
CA PRO A 162 -15.22 5.21 -9.96
C PRO A 162 -14.82 4.48 -11.26
N ASP A 163 -14.06 5.14 -12.14
CA ASP A 163 -13.54 4.53 -13.37
C ASP A 163 -12.51 3.42 -13.09
N LEU A 164 -11.75 3.54 -11.99
CA LEU A 164 -10.81 2.50 -11.58
C LEU A 164 -11.54 1.30 -10.98
N ALA A 165 -12.56 1.54 -10.17
CA ALA A 165 -13.41 0.46 -9.64
C ALA A 165 -14.01 -0.39 -10.76
N GLY A 166 -14.44 0.22 -11.86
CA GLY A 166 -14.95 -0.46 -13.05
C GLY A 166 -13.91 -1.29 -13.80
N MET A 167 -12.65 -0.90 -13.80
CA MET A 167 -11.55 -1.70 -14.39
C MET A 167 -11.29 -2.97 -13.58
N PHE A 168 -11.34 -2.91 -12.26
CA PHE A 168 -11.13 -4.05 -11.38
C PHE A 168 -12.34 -5.00 -11.37
N ALA A 169 -13.56 -4.46 -11.39
CA ALA A 169 -14.77 -5.26 -11.43
C ALA A 169 -14.94 -6.07 -12.74
N LYS A 170 -14.57 -5.50 -13.89
CA LYS A 170 -14.67 -6.18 -15.18
C LYS A 170 -13.66 -7.32 -15.36
N SER A 171 -12.48 -7.23 -14.74
CA SER A 171 -11.48 -8.31 -14.81
C SER A 171 -11.79 -9.50 -13.91
N ALA A 172 -12.60 -9.31 -12.86
CA ALA A 172 -12.91 -10.37 -11.89
C ALA A 172 -14.03 -11.33 -12.33
N TRP A 173 -14.84 -10.97 -13.35
CA TRP A 173 -16.08 -11.70 -13.68
C TRP A 173 -16.10 -12.31 -15.08
N HIS A 174 -15.00 -12.21 -15.85
CA HIS A 174 -14.89 -12.76 -17.20
C HIS A 174 -13.76 -13.78 -17.35
N ALA A 175 -13.45 -14.52 -16.27
CA ALA A 175 -12.55 -15.67 -16.34
C ALA A 175 -13.33 -16.96 -16.19
#